data_f472e396c642729d0d16e6b6d6952ea0
#
_entry.id   f472e396c642729d0d16e6b6d6952ea0
#
_cell.length_a   1.000
_cell.length_b   1.000
_cell.length_c   1.000
_cell.angle_alpha   90.00
_cell.angle_beta   90.00
_cell.angle_gamma   90.00
#
_symmetry.space_group_name_H-M   'P 1'
#
loop_
_entity.id
_entity.type
_entity.pdbx_description
1 polymer ?
#
loop_
_entity_poly.entity_id
_entity_poly.type
_entity_poly.pdbx_seq_one_letter_code
_entity_poly.pdbx_strand_id
1 'polypeptide(L)'
;MRRLAFIAAIVAALAFPVAASAHPLGNFTVNRFSRLEVAGQRVYVLYVLDLAEIPTFQAGRIDARSYARRLAHGAELTVNGRRARLVPIETALAHPAGAGGLKTTRLETVLRGPELVGASAVTYRDTNYANRIGWKEIVVGRARSTSDELRAYPKDLLSSPLDVTQVETRLALGPGPWTRPHVSSRAGLQAPDRVADSRFASLVQRERLGFWVIVASIGAALFWGMAHALSPGHGKTIVTAYLVGQRGTPRHAALLGLIVTLTHTIGVFALGAVTLLLSQFVVPDRLYPWLNLVSGVLVVTIGASVLGARWRRRSTQAHDHHHHHNHHAGPGRLSRRSLVAVGISGGLLPCPSALVVLLAAISLHRVAFGLLLVVAFSAGLALSITGIGLVAVLARRAFRRFSFEGRLLALLPTGSALVIVAAGVLMTAHALPGIG
;
A
#
# COMPACT_ATOMS: atom_id res chain seq x y z
N MET A 1 -14.89 16.46 -36.68
CA MET A 1 -15.68 16.34 -35.45
C MET A 1 -15.55 14.96 -34.78
N ARG A 2 -15.83 13.83 -35.42
CA ARG A 2 -15.72 12.47 -34.80
C ARG A 2 -14.34 12.14 -34.21
N ARG A 3 -13.23 12.59 -34.86
CA ARG A 3 -11.86 12.34 -34.33
C ARG A 3 -11.49 13.21 -33.12
N LEU A 4 -11.99 14.45 -33.07
CA LEU A 4 -11.84 15.34 -31.90
C LEU A 4 -12.64 14.82 -30.69
N ALA A 5 -13.86 14.31 -30.91
CA ALA A 5 -14.67 13.68 -29.89
C ALA A 5 -14.01 12.40 -29.32
N PHE A 6 -13.36 11.59 -30.17
CA PHE A 6 -12.63 10.40 -29.74
C PHE A 6 -11.38 10.76 -28.93
N ILE A 7 -10.64 11.81 -29.31
CA ILE A 7 -9.48 12.32 -28.57
C ILE A 7 -9.94 12.93 -27.24
N ALA A 8 -11.02 13.72 -27.25
CA ALA A 8 -11.59 14.29 -26.03
C ALA A 8 -12.08 13.18 -25.06
N ALA A 9 -12.68 12.11 -25.59
CA ALA A 9 -13.09 10.95 -24.79
C ALA A 9 -11.90 10.20 -24.18
N ILE A 10 -10.79 10.03 -24.92
CA ILE A 10 -9.55 9.43 -24.38
C ILE A 10 -8.93 10.34 -23.34
N VAL A 11 -8.85 11.65 -23.57
CA VAL A 11 -8.32 12.62 -22.61
C VAL A 11 -9.21 12.69 -21.38
N ALA A 12 -10.53 12.67 -21.53
CA ALA A 12 -11.48 12.61 -20.44
C ALA A 12 -11.35 11.29 -19.65
N ALA A 13 -11.24 10.14 -20.33
CA ALA A 13 -11.02 8.85 -19.68
C ALA A 13 -9.69 8.75 -18.91
N LEU A 14 -8.66 9.47 -19.38
CA LEU A 14 -7.35 9.57 -18.71
C LEU A 14 -7.34 10.66 -17.61
N ALA A 15 -8.21 11.66 -17.71
CA ALA A 15 -8.31 12.76 -16.75
C ALA A 15 -9.25 12.47 -15.57
N PHE A 16 -10.17 11.50 -15.70
CA PHE A 16 -10.91 11.00 -14.57
C PHE A 16 -10.10 9.87 -13.93
N PRO A 17 -9.39 10.13 -12.80
CA PRO A 17 -8.84 9.03 -12.01
C PRO A 17 -10.05 8.23 -11.54
N VAL A 18 -10.22 7.03 -12.07
CA VAL A 18 -11.01 6.01 -11.37
C VAL A 18 -10.36 5.95 -10.00
N ALA A 19 -11.11 6.31 -8.96
CA ALA A 19 -10.62 6.26 -7.58
C ALA A 19 -10.10 4.84 -7.35
N ALA A 20 -8.80 4.67 -7.48
CA ALA A 20 -8.16 3.41 -7.15
C ALA A 20 -8.27 3.32 -5.64
N SER A 21 -9.12 2.44 -5.19
CA SER A 21 -9.24 2.04 -3.79
C SER A 21 -7.95 1.35 -3.34
N ALA A 22 -6.85 2.08 -3.26
CA ALA A 22 -5.72 1.68 -2.45
C ALA A 22 -6.15 1.96 -1.01
N HIS A 23 -6.79 0.98 -0.39
CA HIS A 23 -7.28 1.11 0.97
C HIS A 23 -6.09 1.38 1.90
N PRO A 24 -6.14 2.39 2.80
CA PRO A 24 -5.07 2.65 3.76
C PRO A 24 -4.87 1.47 4.73
N LEU A 25 -5.81 0.53 4.77
CA LEU A 25 -5.81 -0.66 5.62
C LEU A 25 -5.58 -1.92 4.75
N GLY A 26 -4.39 -2.06 4.19
CA GLY A 26 -3.99 -3.23 3.40
C GLY A 26 -3.80 -4.50 4.25
N ASN A 27 -3.50 -5.61 3.58
CA ASN A 27 -3.36 -6.96 4.19
C ASN A 27 -2.21 -7.10 5.21
N PHE A 28 -1.46 -6.02 5.49
CA PHE A 28 -0.33 -5.96 6.42
C PHE A 28 -0.65 -5.24 7.72
N THR A 29 -1.83 -4.65 7.85
CA THR A 29 -2.12 -3.75 8.96
C THR A 29 -2.32 -4.48 10.29
N VAL A 30 -1.89 -3.81 11.35
CA VAL A 30 -2.15 -4.16 12.74
C VAL A 30 -2.95 -3.03 13.36
N ASN A 31 -4.26 -3.23 13.48
CA ASN A 31 -5.15 -2.20 13.95
C ASN A 31 -5.42 -2.39 15.44
N ARG A 32 -5.47 -1.27 16.18
CA ARG A 32 -5.62 -1.28 17.63
C ARG A 32 -6.63 -0.22 18.05
N PHE A 33 -7.45 -0.60 19.00
CA PHE A 33 -8.41 0.27 19.63
C PHE A 33 -8.36 0.08 21.14
N SER A 34 -8.44 1.17 21.88
CA SER A 34 -8.55 1.16 23.34
C SER A 34 -9.65 2.11 23.78
N ARG A 35 -10.54 1.65 24.64
CA ARG A 35 -11.53 2.50 25.30
C ARG A 35 -11.29 2.46 26.81
N LEU A 36 -11.04 3.63 27.38
CA LEU A 36 -10.89 3.79 28.83
C LEU A 36 -12.26 4.12 29.43
N GLU A 37 -12.71 3.32 30.38
CA GLU A 37 -13.97 3.51 31.08
C GLU A 37 -13.79 3.35 32.59
N VAL A 38 -14.64 4.06 33.34
CA VAL A 38 -14.73 3.91 34.79
C VAL A 38 -16.05 3.22 35.12
N ALA A 39 -15.97 2.08 35.77
CA ALA A 39 -17.14 1.35 36.28
C ALA A 39 -17.00 1.14 37.79
N GLY A 40 -17.95 1.66 38.56
CA GLY A 40 -17.78 1.80 39.98
C GLY A 40 -16.66 2.77 40.33
N GLN A 41 -15.69 2.31 41.11
CA GLN A 41 -14.51 3.08 41.46
C GLN A 41 -13.25 2.64 40.67
N ARG A 42 -13.42 1.85 39.60
CA ARG A 42 -12.31 1.18 38.96
C ARG A 42 -12.20 1.54 37.48
N VAL A 43 -10.96 1.70 37.01
CA VAL A 43 -10.65 1.90 35.60
C VAL A 43 -10.67 0.54 34.88
N TYR A 44 -11.27 0.52 33.71
CA TYR A 44 -11.23 -0.59 32.78
C TYR A 44 -10.77 -0.09 31.41
N VAL A 45 -10.07 -0.96 30.67
CA VAL A 45 -9.71 -0.71 29.27
C VAL A 45 -10.26 -1.84 28.42
N LEU A 46 -11.21 -1.54 27.54
CA LEU A 46 -11.54 -2.45 26.44
C LEU A 46 -10.45 -2.30 25.38
N TYR A 47 -9.70 -3.35 25.17
CA TYR A 47 -8.64 -3.38 24.16
C TYR A 47 -9.03 -4.31 23.02
N VAL A 48 -8.98 -3.80 21.79
CA VAL A 48 -9.26 -4.55 20.58
C VAL A 48 -8.02 -4.55 19.69
N LEU A 49 -7.58 -5.76 19.31
CA LEU A 49 -6.54 -5.98 18.33
C LEU A 49 -7.15 -6.65 17.11
N ASP A 50 -6.90 -6.07 15.93
CA ASP A 50 -7.32 -6.62 14.66
C ASP A 50 -6.11 -6.75 13.73
N LEU A 51 -5.69 -8.01 13.50
CA LEU A 51 -4.58 -8.37 12.62
C LEU A 51 -5.12 -8.70 11.22
N ALA A 52 -4.58 -8.06 10.22
CA ALA A 52 -4.80 -8.43 8.82
C ALA A 52 -4.24 -9.83 8.51
N GLU A 53 -4.42 -10.29 7.28
CA GLU A 53 -4.09 -11.63 6.83
C GLU A 53 -2.62 -11.98 7.06
N ILE A 54 -1.70 -11.09 6.70
CA ILE A 54 -0.26 -11.35 6.79
C ILE A 54 0.23 -11.32 8.24
N PRO A 55 -0.09 -10.32 9.08
CA PRO A 55 0.22 -10.37 10.50
C PRO A 55 -0.39 -11.59 11.22
N THR A 56 -1.61 -12.02 10.83
CA THR A 56 -2.23 -13.24 11.37
C THR A 56 -1.43 -14.47 10.99
N PHE A 57 -1.04 -14.59 9.72
CA PHE A 57 -0.21 -15.69 9.24
C PHE A 57 1.14 -15.74 9.96
N GLN A 58 1.78 -14.58 10.17
CA GLN A 58 3.05 -14.46 10.90
C GLN A 58 2.93 -14.81 12.39
N ALA A 59 1.81 -14.44 13.03
CA ALA A 59 1.56 -14.73 14.44
C ALA A 59 1.35 -16.23 14.71
N GLY A 60 0.98 -17.00 13.70
CA GLY A 60 0.73 -18.45 13.82
C GLY A 60 -0.43 -18.76 14.79
N ARG A 61 -0.26 -19.80 15.60
CA ARG A 61 -1.29 -20.17 16.61
C ARG A 61 -1.24 -19.22 17.80
N ILE A 62 -2.34 -18.53 18.06
CA ILE A 62 -2.48 -17.58 19.15
C ILE A 62 -3.24 -18.24 20.29
N ASP A 63 -2.61 -18.31 21.48
CA ASP A 63 -3.33 -18.59 22.71
C ASP A 63 -3.90 -17.27 23.27
N ALA A 64 -5.23 -17.18 23.37
CA ALA A 64 -5.93 -15.96 23.72
C ALA A 64 -5.48 -15.36 25.07
N ARG A 65 -5.27 -16.22 26.08
CA ARG A 65 -4.93 -15.76 27.43
C ARG A 65 -3.50 -15.23 27.53
N SER A 66 -2.54 -15.93 26.95
CA SER A 66 -1.14 -15.49 26.96
C SER A 66 -0.95 -14.24 26.09
N TYR A 67 -1.71 -14.17 24.99
CA TYR A 67 -1.67 -13.00 24.12
C TYR A 67 -2.29 -11.75 24.77
N ALA A 68 -3.43 -11.91 25.47
CA ALA A 68 -4.03 -10.82 26.23
C ALA A 68 -3.09 -10.30 27.34
N ARG A 69 -2.35 -11.20 28.04
CA ARG A 69 -1.34 -10.79 29.01
C ARG A 69 -0.22 -9.97 28.37
N ARG A 70 0.26 -10.38 27.19
CA ARG A 70 1.28 -9.63 26.44
C ARG A 70 0.78 -8.23 26.06
N LEU A 71 -0.45 -8.12 25.55
CA LEU A 71 -1.07 -6.83 25.21
C LEU A 71 -1.23 -5.94 26.44
N ALA A 72 -1.60 -6.52 27.58
CA ALA A 72 -1.69 -5.78 28.85
C ALA A 72 -0.36 -5.20 29.31
N HIS A 73 0.77 -5.84 29.01
CA HIS A 73 2.11 -5.29 29.30
C HIS A 73 2.46 -4.08 28.45
N GLY A 74 2.06 -4.07 27.18
CA GLY A 74 2.29 -2.94 26.29
C GLY A 74 1.25 -1.80 26.44
N ALA A 75 0.17 -2.05 27.18
CA ALA A 75 -0.84 -1.04 27.53
C ALA A 75 -0.43 -0.41 28.89
N GLU A 76 0.21 0.73 28.81
CA GLU A 76 0.75 1.43 29.99
C GLU A 76 -0.29 2.40 30.56
N LEU A 77 -0.64 2.24 31.82
CA LEU A 77 -1.55 3.13 32.55
C LEU A 77 -0.83 3.80 33.69
N THR A 78 -0.96 5.11 33.79
CA THR A 78 -0.46 5.91 34.92
C THR A 78 -1.61 6.65 35.57
N VAL A 79 -1.75 6.55 36.87
CA VAL A 79 -2.79 7.24 37.64
C VAL A 79 -2.11 8.13 38.68
N ASN A 80 -2.38 9.43 38.65
CA ASN A 80 -1.78 10.42 39.54
C ASN A 80 -0.24 10.31 39.60
N GLY A 81 0.42 10.11 38.42
CA GLY A 81 1.87 9.96 38.30
C GLY A 81 2.43 8.59 38.67
N ARG A 82 1.61 7.65 39.14
CA ARG A 82 2.06 6.29 39.49
C ARG A 82 1.64 5.27 38.44
N ARG A 83 2.58 4.44 37.97
CA ARG A 83 2.29 3.37 37.03
C ARG A 83 1.37 2.34 37.68
N ALA A 84 0.28 2.01 37.00
CA ALA A 84 -0.72 1.06 37.43
C ALA A 84 -0.70 -0.19 36.54
N ARG A 85 -0.92 -1.34 37.14
CA ARG A 85 -0.96 -2.62 36.43
C ARG A 85 -2.34 -2.84 35.82
N LEU A 86 -2.37 -3.23 34.54
CA LEU A 86 -3.56 -3.71 33.85
C LEU A 86 -3.56 -5.25 33.83
N VAL A 87 -4.70 -5.85 34.18
CA VAL A 87 -4.87 -7.31 34.28
C VAL A 87 -6.02 -7.73 33.36
N PRO A 88 -5.81 -8.62 32.38
CA PRO A 88 -6.88 -9.14 31.55
C PRO A 88 -7.85 -9.99 32.38
N ILE A 89 -9.14 -9.69 32.32
CA ILE A 89 -10.20 -10.39 33.07
C ILE A 89 -11.20 -11.09 32.16
N GLU A 90 -11.30 -10.66 30.92
CA GLU A 90 -12.17 -11.25 29.92
C GLU A 90 -11.46 -11.17 28.56
N THR A 91 -11.51 -12.23 27.76
CA THR A 91 -10.84 -12.27 26.46
C THR A 91 -11.64 -13.10 25.49
N ALA A 92 -11.85 -12.56 24.29
CA ALA A 92 -12.45 -13.25 23.16
C ALA A 92 -11.49 -13.22 21.97
N LEU A 93 -11.40 -14.34 21.25
CA LEU A 93 -10.55 -14.50 20.08
C LEU A 93 -11.36 -15.13 18.97
N ALA A 94 -11.27 -14.55 17.78
CA ALA A 94 -11.83 -15.09 16.56
C ALA A 94 -10.83 -14.99 15.42
N HIS A 95 -11.00 -15.89 14.45
CA HIS A 95 -10.23 -15.91 13.22
C HIS A 95 -11.18 -15.82 12.02
N PRO A 96 -11.73 -14.63 11.74
CA PRO A 96 -12.61 -14.42 10.58
C PRO A 96 -11.91 -14.75 9.27
N ALA A 97 -12.69 -15.05 8.23
CA ALA A 97 -12.19 -15.23 6.89
C ALA A 97 -11.69 -13.89 6.34
N GLY A 98 -10.49 -13.89 5.77
CA GLY A 98 -9.88 -12.75 5.07
C GLY A 98 -9.71 -13.04 3.58
N ALA A 99 -8.91 -12.21 2.93
CA ALA A 99 -8.63 -12.32 1.51
C ALA A 99 -7.85 -13.61 1.18
N GLY A 100 -8.16 -14.22 0.05
CA GLY A 100 -7.42 -15.37 -0.48
C GLY A 100 -7.54 -16.66 0.34
N GLY A 101 -8.53 -16.80 1.24
CA GLY A 101 -8.67 -17.95 2.15
C GLY A 101 -7.77 -17.86 3.37
N LEU A 102 -6.96 -16.83 3.48
CA LEU A 102 -6.24 -16.53 4.70
C LEU A 102 -7.22 -16.08 5.79
N LYS A 103 -6.83 -16.27 7.03
CA LYS A 103 -7.59 -15.79 8.17
C LYS A 103 -7.05 -14.43 8.62
N THR A 104 -7.91 -13.65 9.21
CA THR A 104 -7.56 -12.49 10.03
C THR A 104 -7.67 -12.88 11.50
N THR A 105 -7.21 -12.03 12.40
CA THR A 105 -7.35 -12.27 13.85
C THR A 105 -7.99 -11.05 14.48
N ARG A 106 -9.08 -11.27 15.21
CA ARG A 106 -9.68 -10.29 16.09
C ARG A 106 -9.60 -10.79 17.52
N LEU A 107 -8.88 -10.06 18.37
CA LEU A 107 -8.79 -10.32 19.79
C LEU A 107 -9.36 -9.12 20.55
N GLU A 108 -10.33 -9.37 21.40
CA GLU A 108 -10.87 -8.38 22.33
C GLU A 108 -10.56 -8.80 23.75
N THR A 109 -10.11 -7.87 24.57
CA THR A 109 -9.86 -8.16 25.99
C THR A 109 -10.25 -6.97 26.85
N VAL A 110 -10.87 -7.26 27.99
CA VAL A 110 -11.14 -6.27 29.04
C VAL A 110 -9.99 -6.34 30.05
N LEU A 111 -9.29 -5.24 30.18
CA LEU A 111 -8.19 -5.07 31.12
C LEU A 111 -8.72 -4.32 32.35
N ARG A 112 -8.53 -4.91 33.52
CA ARG A 112 -8.89 -4.31 34.81
C ARG A 112 -7.70 -3.50 35.33
N GLY A 113 -7.91 -2.22 35.58
CA GLY A 113 -6.98 -1.30 36.20
C GLY A 113 -7.20 -1.09 37.70
N PRO A 114 -6.58 -0.07 38.29
CA PRO A 114 -6.70 0.28 39.70
C PRO A 114 -8.06 0.90 40.06
N GLU A 115 -8.31 1.00 41.35
CA GLU A 115 -9.38 1.83 41.89
C GLU A 115 -8.93 3.30 41.89
N LEU A 116 -9.88 4.18 41.60
CA LEU A 116 -9.73 5.62 41.64
C LEU A 116 -10.27 6.16 42.96
N VAL A 117 -9.54 7.09 43.54
CA VAL A 117 -9.98 7.87 44.70
C VAL A 117 -10.34 9.28 44.20
N GLY A 118 -11.61 9.46 43.84
CA GLY A 118 -12.09 10.73 43.29
C GLY A 118 -11.60 10.98 41.85
N ALA A 119 -11.57 12.26 41.46
CA ALA A 119 -11.08 12.67 40.17
C ALA A 119 -9.55 12.49 40.09
N SER A 120 -9.10 11.63 39.19
CA SER A 120 -7.69 11.25 39.05
C SER A 120 -7.15 11.62 37.68
N ALA A 121 -5.92 12.15 37.65
CA ALA A 121 -5.18 12.34 36.40
C ALA A 121 -4.74 10.99 35.87
N VAL A 122 -5.07 10.68 34.63
CA VAL A 122 -4.79 9.40 33.98
C VAL A 122 -4.04 9.65 32.66
N THR A 123 -2.91 8.99 32.51
CA THR A 123 -2.21 8.88 31.25
C THR A 123 -2.27 7.41 30.81
N TYR A 124 -2.73 7.18 29.59
CA TYR A 124 -2.74 5.87 28.97
C TYR A 124 -1.93 5.91 27.68
N ARG A 125 -1.03 4.94 27.52
CA ARG A 125 -0.17 4.80 26.35
C ARG A 125 -0.16 3.35 25.88
N ASP A 126 -0.43 3.14 24.59
CA ASP A 126 -0.35 1.83 23.97
C ASP A 126 0.93 1.70 23.14
N THR A 127 1.86 0.90 23.62
CA THR A 127 3.16 0.61 22.99
C THR A 127 3.14 -0.68 22.17
N ASN A 128 2.03 -1.44 22.20
CA ASN A 128 1.92 -2.66 21.42
C ASN A 128 2.04 -2.36 19.94
N TYR A 129 2.83 -3.13 19.21
CA TYR A 129 3.01 -2.95 17.76
C TYR A 129 3.27 -1.49 17.33
N ALA A 130 4.04 -0.75 18.13
CA ALA A 130 4.29 0.68 17.89
C ALA A 130 4.79 0.98 16.46
N ASN A 131 5.62 0.07 15.90
CA ASN A 131 6.25 0.20 14.59
C ASN A 131 5.44 -0.45 13.45
N ARG A 132 4.18 -0.85 13.69
CA ARG A 132 3.34 -1.48 12.67
C ARG A 132 2.36 -0.46 12.07
N ILE A 133 2.18 -0.56 10.75
CA ILE A 133 1.19 0.23 10.03
C ILE A 133 -0.21 -0.26 10.43
N GLY A 134 -1.15 0.66 10.65
CA GLY A 134 -2.53 0.34 10.95
C GLY A 134 -3.23 1.46 11.71
N TRP A 135 -4.51 1.26 11.93
CA TRP A 135 -5.35 2.17 12.69
C TRP A 135 -5.06 2.07 14.18
N LYS A 136 -4.81 3.19 14.83
CA LYS A 136 -4.55 3.27 16.28
C LYS A 136 -5.47 4.33 16.87
N GLU A 137 -6.39 3.89 17.70
CA GLU A 137 -7.43 4.74 18.25
C GLU A 137 -7.56 4.54 19.76
N ILE A 138 -7.59 5.64 20.49
CA ILE A 138 -7.86 5.65 21.93
C ILE A 138 -9.07 6.54 22.16
N VAL A 139 -10.08 6.00 22.87
CA VAL A 139 -11.31 6.68 23.21
C VAL A 139 -11.46 6.70 24.72
N VAL A 140 -11.97 7.79 25.29
CA VAL A 140 -12.21 7.95 26.72
C VAL A 140 -13.72 8.03 26.99
N GLY A 141 -14.19 7.19 27.88
CA GLY A 141 -15.60 7.14 28.30
C GLY A 141 -16.53 6.79 27.14
N ARG A 142 -17.63 7.54 27.04
CA ARG A 142 -18.68 7.33 26.01
C ARG A 142 -18.43 8.09 24.71
N ALA A 143 -17.24 8.65 24.49
CA ALA A 143 -16.93 9.30 23.22
C ALA A 143 -17.09 8.31 22.05
N ARG A 144 -17.51 8.84 20.90
CA ARG A 144 -17.75 8.00 19.71
C ARG A 144 -16.44 7.53 19.11
N SER A 145 -16.34 6.24 18.82
CA SER A 145 -15.25 5.70 18.02
C SER A 145 -15.42 6.08 16.55
N THR A 146 -14.34 6.44 15.90
CA THR A 146 -14.33 6.76 14.46
C THR A 146 -14.29 5.50 13.58
N SER A 147 -13.83 4.37 14.15
CA SER A 147 -13.76 3.06 13.50
C SER A 147 -14.82 2.07 13.98
N ASP A 148 -15.81 2.53 14.76
CA ASP A 148 -16.76 1.62 15.44
C ASP A 148 -16.04 0.45 16.12
N GLU A 149 -15.01 0.78 16.91
CA GLU A 149 -14.15 -0.20 17.62
C GLU A 149 -13.50 -1.21 16.65
N LEU A 150 -12.99 -0.72 15.54
CA LEU A 150 -12.40 -1.49 14.43
C LEU A 150 -13.41 -2.42 13.70
N ARG A 151 -14.71 -2.11 13.71
CA ARG A 151 -15.72 -2.82 12.91
C ARG A 151 -15.99 -2.15 11.59
N ALA A 152 -15.82 -0.81 11.51
CA ALA A 152 -16.04 -0.03 10.30
C ALA A 152 -14.98 1.07 10.19
N TYR A 153 -14.23 1.10 9.11
CA TYR A 153 -13.24 2.15 8.86
C TYR A 153 -13.83 3.28 8.02
N PRO A 154 -13.43 4.54 8.27
CA PRO A 154 -13.82 5.64 7.40
C PRO A 154 -13.44 5.37 5.96
N LYS A 155 -14.34 5.70 5.04
CA LYS A 155 -14.13 5.49 3.59
C LYS A 155 -13.27 6.57 2.92
N ASP A 156 -12.75 7.50 3.69
CA ASP A 156 -11.84 8.52 3.18
C ASP A 156 -10.47 7.89 2.91
N LEU A 157 -10.19 7.70 1.62
CA LEU A 157 -8.98 7.05 1.10
C LEU A 157 -7.79 8.00 0.97
N LEU A 158 -7.97 9.28 1.27
CA LEU A 158 -6.95 10.31 1.09
C LEU A 158 -6.20 10.63 2.39
N SER A 159 -6.75 10.27 3.55
CA SER A 159 -6.13 10.47 4.85
C SER A 159 -5.30 9.25 5.28
N SER A 160 -4.20 9.51 5.98
CA SER A 160 -3.45 8.45 6.67
C SER A 160 -4.31 7.80 7.76
N PRO A 161 -4.10 6.51 8.08
CA PRO A 161 -4.78 5.89 9.21
C PRO A 161 -4.57 6.70 10.50
N LEU A 162 -5.61 6.74 11.35
CA LEU A 162 -5.49 7.38 12.66
C LEU A 162 -4.35 6.73 13.47
N ASP A 163 -3.50 7.55 14.06
CA ASP A 163 -2.31 7.10 14.81
C ASP A 163 -2.27 7.73 16.22
N VAL A 164 -3.30 7.50 17.02
CA VAL A 164 -3.40 7.94 18.41
C VAL A 164 -2.92 6.81 19.33
N THR A 165 -1.75 6.99 19.93
CA THR A 165 -1.10 5.98 20.79
C THR A 165 -1.03 6.38 22.26
N GLN A 166 -1.38 7.62 22.59
CA GLN A 166 -1.38 8.14 23.95
C GLN A 166 -2.53 9.10 24.18
N VAL A 167 -3.09 9.09 25.37
CA VAL A 167 -4.08 10.06 25.84
C VAL A 167 -3.79 10.45 27.28
N GLU A 168 -3.99 11.73 27.60
CA GLU A 168 -3.95 12.29 28.94
C GLU A 168 -5.35 12.86 29.25
N THR A 169 -5.91 12.48 30.37
CA THR A 169 -7.27 12.84 30.74
C THR A 169 -7.44 12.87 32.26
N ARG A 170 -8.54 13.43 32.70
CA ARG A 170 -9.01 13.27 34.08
C ARG A 170 -10.23 12.35 34.10
N LEU A 171 -10.12 11.25 34.80
CA LEU A 171 -11.24 10.34 35.03
C LEU A 171 -11.83 10.62 36.40
N ALA A 172 -13.12 10.84 36.44
CA ALA A 172 -13.89 11.01 37.67
C ALA A 172 -14.87 9.86 37.85
N LEU A 173 -15.25 9.59 39.09
CA LEU A 173 -16.33 8.68 39.41
C LEU A 173 -17.62 9.31 38.91
N GLY A 174 -18.32 8.63 38.01
CA GLY A 174 -19.57 9.15 37.43
C GLY A 174 -20.78 8.73 38.26
N PRO A 175 -21.88 9.47 38.23
CA PRO A 175 -23.16 9.05 38.83
C PRO A 175 -23.86 8.04 37.91
N GLY A 176 -24.26 6.89 38.38
CA GLY A 176 -25.11 5.97 37.63
C GLY A 176 -24.80 4.47 37.81
N PRO A 177 -25.64 3.58 37.28
CA PRO A 177 -25.40 2.17 37.29
C PRO A 177 -24.17 1.86 36.43
N TRP A 178 -23.17 1.32 37.04
CA TRP A 178 -21.87 1.07 36.46
C TRP A 178 -21.86 -0.28 35.73
N THR A 179 -21.86 -0.26 34.43
CA THR A 179 -21.64 -1.48 33.64
C THR A 179 -20.19 -1.56 33.25
N ARG A 180 -19.56 -2.66 33.64
CA ARG A 180 -18.22 -3.02 33.19
C ARG A 180 -18.24 -3.23 31.67
N PRO A 181 -17.24 -2.77 30.90
CA PRO A 181 -17.14 -3.14 29.50
C PRO A 181 -17.01 -4.67 29.37
N HIS A 182 -17.59 -5.21 28.31
CA HIS A 182 -17.54 -6.63 27.98
C HIS A 182 -16.98 -6.83 26.58
N VAL A 183 -16.34 -7.97 26.34
CA VAL A 183 -15.97 -8.38 24.99
C VAL A 183 -17.23 -8.66 24.17
N SER A 184 -17.14 -8.46 22.87
CA SER A 184 -18.24 -8.73 21.95
C SER A 184 -18.65 -10.20 21.94
N SER A 185 -19.92 -10.47 21.69
CA SER A 185 -20.37 -11.83 21.40
C SER A 185 -19.69 -12.37 20.13
N ARG A 186 -19.72 -13.69 19.92
CA ARG A 186 -19.13 -14.31 18.71
C ARG A 186 -19.61 -13.65 17.40
N ALA A 187 -20.85 -13.19 17.33
CA ALA A 187 -21.38 -12.49 16.17
C ALA A 187 -20.73 -11.10 15.96
N GLY A 188 -20.31 -10.41 17.02
CA GLY A 188 -19.63 -9.12 16.95
C GLY A 188 -18.11 -9.21 16.65
N LEU A 189 -17.53 -10.43 16.64
CA LEU A 189 -16.12 -10.65 16.35
C LEU A 189 -15.85 -10.87 14.84
N GLN A 190 -16.72 -10.37 13.96
CA GLN A 190 -16.52 -10.46 12.51
C GLN A 190 -15.40 -9.51 12.06
N ALA A 191 -14.72 -9.88 10.98
CA ALA A 191 -13.76 -8.97 10.35
C ALA A 191 -14.53 -7.76 9.77
N PRO A 192 -13.97 -6.55 9.88
CA PRO A 192 -14.51 -5.41 9.16
C PRO A 192 -14.46 -5.68 7.66
N ASP A 193 -15.38 -5.06 6.90
CA ASP A 193 -15.35 -5.07 5.44
C ASP A 193 -14.03 -4.42 4.96
N ARG A 194 -13.04 -5.26 4.72
CA ARG A 194 -11.76 -4.84 4.14
C ARG A 194 -11.89 -4.88 2.63
N VAL A 195 -11.86 -3.72 2.01
CA VAL A 195 -11.81 -3.60 0.55
C VAL A 195 -10.37 -3.92 0.08
N ALA A 196 -9.89 -5.11 0.40
CA ALA A 196 -8.75 -5.66 -0.31
C ALA A 196 -9.22 -6.23 -1.65
N ASP A 197 -8.34 -6.29 -2.64
CA ASP A 197 -8.57 -6.94 -3.95
C ASP A 197 -8.75 -8.46 -3.74
N SER A 198 -9.81 -8.81 -3.00
CA SER A 198 -10.13 -10.18 -2.58
C SER A 198 -10.46 -11.08 -3.78
N ARG A 199 -10.90 -10.45 -4.90
CA ARG A 199 -11.29 -11.18 -6.13
C ARG A 199 -10.13 -11.91 -6.78
N PHE A 200 -8.93 -11.31 -6.85
CA PHE A 200 -7.76 -12.00 -7.38
C PHE A 200 -7.32 -13.14 -6.44
N ALA A 201 -7.28 -12.86 -5.13
CA ALA A 201 -6.90 -13.86 -4.14
C ALA A 201 -7.89 -15.03 -4.04
N SER A 202 -9.20 -14.80 -4.31
CA SER A 202 -10.22 -15.86 -4.29
C SER A 202 -10.05 -16.92 -5.37
N LEU A 203 -9.26 -16.66 -6.42
CA LEU A 203 -8.98 -17.66 -7.46
C LEU A 203 -8.28 -18.91 -6.90
N VAL A 204 -7.47 -18.75 -5.86
CA VAL A 204 -6.73 -19.87 -5.22
C VAL A 204 -7.65 -20.77 -4.41
N GLN A 205 -8.80 -20.27 -3.94
CA GLN A 205 -9.74 -20.98 -3.07
C GLN A 205 -10.64 -21.99 -3.79
N ARG A 206 -10.67 -22.01 -5.13
CA ARG A 206 -11.55 -22.87 -5.89
C ARG A 206 -11.32 -24.35 -5.54
N GLU A 207 -12.32 -25.03 -5.06
CA GLU A 207 -12.20 -26.40 -4.51
C GLU A 207 -11.73 -27.42 -5.56
N ARG A 208 -12.22 -27.32 -6.79
CA ARG A 208 -11.86 -28.23 -7.89
C ARG A 208 -11.07 -27.51 -8.95
N LEU A 209 -9.83 -27.93 -9.17
CA LEU A 209 -8.94 -27.44 -10.21
C LEU A 209 -9.09 -28.26 -11.50
N GLY A 210 -10.28 -28.29 -12.08
CA GLY A 210 -10.46 -28.84 -13.43
C GLY A 210 -9.77 -27.98 -14.49
N PHE A 211 -9.44 -28.53 -15.64
CA PHE A 211 -8.73 -27.85 -16.74
C PHE A 211 -9.35 -26.49 -17.07
N TRP A 212 -10.66 -26.40 -17.26
CA TRP A 212 -11.35 -25.15 -17.60
C TRP A 212 -11.31 -24.13 -16.47
N VAL A 213 -11.32 -24.58 -15.22
CA VAL A 213 -11.16 -23.70 -14.04
C VAL A 213 -9.77 -23.09 -14.01
N ILE A 214 -8.73 -23.88 -14.32
CA ILE A 214 -7.35 -23.39 -14.40
C ILE A 214 -7.24 -22.36 -15.51
N VAL A 215 -7.73 -22.64 -16.72
CA VAL A 215 -7.69 -21.71 -17.86
C VAL A 215 -8.43 -20.41 -17.54
N ALA A 216 -9.65 -20.50 -16.99
CA ALA A 216 -10.42 -19.33 -16.58
C ALA A 216 -9.71 -18.51 -15.47
N SER A 217 -9.05 -19.18 -14.53
CA SER A 217 -8.31 -18.53 -13.45
C SER A 217 -7.07 -17.81 -13.99
N ILE A 218 -6.35 -18.39 -14.94
CA ILE A 218 -5.22 -17.74 -15.63
C ILE A 218 -5.72 -16.49 -16.40
N GLY A 219 -6.82 -16.62 -17.15
CA GLY A 219 -7.44 -15.48 -17.84
C GLY A 219 -7.86 -14.36 -16.89
N ALA A 220 -8.48 -14.72 -15.77
CA ALA A 220 -8.86 -13.77 -14.74
C ALA A 220 -7.64 -13.12 -14.08
N ALA A 221 -6.58 -13.88 -13.76
CA ALA A 221 -5.34 -13.35 -13.20
C ALA A 221 -4.68 -12.36 -14.16
N LEU A 222 -4.62 -12.68 -15.45
CA LEU A 222 -4.11 -11.80 -16.50
C LEU A 222 -4.94 -10.53 -16.60
N PHE A 223 -6.28 -10.63 -16.58
CA PHE A 223 -7.18 -9.48 -16.56
C PHE A 223 -6.96 -8.59 -15.34
N TRP A 224 -6.86 -9.18 -14.14
CA TRP A 224 -6.58 -8.42 -12.90
C TRP A 224 -5.20 -7.76 -12.93
N GLY A 225 -4.20 -8.40 -13.53
CA GLY A 225 -2.89 -7.80 -13.78
C GLY A 225 -2.97 -6.57 -14.68
N MET A 226 -3.75 -6.63 -15.77
CA MET A 226 -4.01 -5.49 -16.62
C MET A 226 -4.75 -4.37 -15.89
N ALA A 227 -5.83 -4.69 -15.17
CA ALA A 227 -6.60 -3.73 -14.38
C ALA A 227 -5.74 -3.07 -13.30
N HIS A 228 -4.89 -3.86 -12.62
CA HIS A 228 -3.93 -3.35 -11.65
C HIS A 228 -2.94 -2.36 -12.28
N ALA A 229 -2.47 -2.60 -13.50
CA ALA A 229 -1.61 -1.65 -14.21
C ALA A 229 -2.31 -0.34 -14.56
N LEU A 230 -3.63 -0.36 -14.80
CA LEU A 230 -4.42 0.82 -15.11
C LEU A 230 -4.77 1.65 -13.86
N SER A 231 -4.75 1.03 -12.68
CA SER A 231 -4.98 1.77 -11.43
C SER A 231 -3.86 2.80 -11.20
N PRO A 232 -4.16 4.03 -10.77
CA PRO A 232 -3.16 5.04 -10.51
C PRO A 232 -2.17 4.56 -9.45
N GLY A 233 -0.88 4.68 -9.75
CA GLY A 233 0.22 4.26 -8.88
C GLY A 233 1.52 4.94 -9.31
N HIS A 234 2.37 5.27 -8.35
CA HIS A 234 3.55 6.12 -8.54
C HIS A 234 4.50 5.62 -9.65
N GLY A 235 4.81 4.32 -9.71
CA GLY A 235 5.73 3.78 -10.72
C GLY A 235 5.18 3.78 -12.15
N LYS A 236 3.87 3.63 -12.33
CA LYS A 236 3.21 3.52 -13.64
C LYS A 236 3.14 4.85 -14.38
N THR A 237 2.85 5.94 -13.66
CA THR A 237 2.84 7.31 -14.19
C THR A 237 4.24 7.72 -14.69
N ILE A 238 5.28 7.32 -13.96
CA ILE A 238 6.69 7.59 -14.30
C ILE A 238 7.07 6.92 -15.61
N VAL A 239 6.70 5.65 -15.79
CA VAL A 239 6.96 4.86 -17.00
C VAL A 239 6.32 5.53 -18.22
N THR A 240 5.06 5.93 -18.11
CA THR A 240 4.32 6.59 -19.19
C THR A 240 4.92 7.97 -19.50
N ALA A 241 5.19 8.78 -18.48
CA ALA A 241 5.79 10.10 -18.62
C ALA A 241 7.18 10.02 -19.27
N TYR A 242 7.98 9.01 -18.91
CA TYR A 242 9.30 8.76 -19.47
C TYR A 242 9.24 8.42 -20.97
N LEU A 243 8.36 7.49 -21.37
CA LEU A 243 8.20 7.10 -22.77
C LEU A 243 7.72 8.27 -23.65
N VAL A 244 6.76 9.07 -23.16
CA VAL A 244 6.25 10.25 -23.86
C VAL A 244 7.34 11.31 -23.95
N GLY A 245 8.04 11.59 -22.86
CA GLY A 245 9.05 12.65 -22.77
C GLY A 245 10.32 12.41 -23.58
N GLN A 246 10.75 11.15 -23.73
CA GLN A 246 12.05 10.78 -24.33
C GLN A 246 11.99 10.27 -25.76
N ARG A 247 10.89 10.47 -26.50
CA ARG A 247 10.71 9.96 -27.87
C ARG A 247 10.87 8.44 -27.96
N GLY A 248 10.25 7.70 -27.04
CA GLY A 248 10.29 6.23 -26.99
C GLY A 248 9.85 5.56 -28.30
N THR A 249 10.36 4.36 -28.55
CA THR A 249 9.94 3.49 -29.65
C THR A 249 9.08 2.35 -29.10
N PRO A 250 8.29 1.64 -29.96
CA PRO A 250 7.55 0.45 -29.53
C PRO A 250 8.43 -0.60 -28.83
N ARG A 251 9.68 -0.75 -29.31
CA ARG A 251 10.65 -1.67 -28.70
C ARG A 251 11.03 -1.23 -27.27
N HIS A 252 11.15 0.06 -27.02
CA HIS A 252 11.41 0.59 -25.68
C HIS A 252 10.22 0.34 -24.74
N ALA A 253 8.98 0.46 -25.23
CA ALA A 253 7.78 0.16 -24.44
C ALA A 253 7.72 -1.32 -24.07
N ALA A 254 7.98 -2.23 -25.01
CA ALA A 254 8.02 -3.67 -24.76
C ALA A 254 9.14 -4.07 -23.78
N LEU A 255 10.34 -3.52 -23.97
CA LEU A 255 11.47 -3.77 -23.06
C LEU A 255 11.17 -3.28 -21.65
N LEU A 256 10.57 -2.10 -21.52
CA LEU A 256 10.21 -1.53 -20.23
C LEU A 256 9.12 -2.35 -19.54
N GLY A 257 8.08 -2.79 -20.29
CA GLY A 257 7.07 -3.72 -19.76
C GLY A 257 7.68 -5.03 -19.27
N LEU A 258 8.63 -5.58 -20.02
CA LEU A 258 9.34 -6.81 -19.62
C LEU A 258 10.16 -6.61 -18.33
N ILE A 259 10.92 -5.51 -18.23
CA ILE A 259 11.75 -5.22 -17.05
C ILE A 259 10.87 -5.02 -15.81
N VAL A 260 9.82 -4.21 -15.92
CA VAL A 260 8.87 -3.99 -14.81
C VAL A 260 8.26 -5.30 -14.36
N THR A 261 7.86 -6.16 -15.30
CA THR A 261 7.26 -7.47 -14.98
C THR A 261 8.24 -8.37 -14.26
N LEU A 262 9.47 -8.51 -14.78
CA LEU A 262 10.48 -9.35 -14.15
C LEU A 262 10.82 -8.87 -12.74
N THR A 263 11.05 -7.57 -12.57
CA THR A 263 11.38 -7.00 -11.25
C THR A 263 10.22 -7.13 -10.27
N HIS A 264 8.98 -6.93 -10.73
CA HIS A 264 7.78 -7.10 -9.90
C HIS A 264 7.60 -8.57 -9.47
N THR A 265 7.71 -9.50 -10.41
CA THR A 265 7.56 -10.94 -10.13
C THR A 265 8.65 -11.44 -9.17
N ILE A 266 9.92 -11.07 -9.43
CA ILE A 266 11.03 -11.39 -8.54
C ILE A 266 10.80 -10.75 -7.15
N GLY A 267 10.36 -9.50 -7.09
CA GLY A 267 10.04 -8.81 -5.85
C GLY A 267 8.95 -9.51 -5.03
N VAL A 268 7.87 -9.97 -5.67
CA VAL A 268 6.80 -10.75 -5.01
C VAL A 268 7.34 -12.06 -4.44
N PHE A 269 8.14 -12.80 -5.23
CA PHE A 269 8.70 -14.08 -4.77
C PHE A 269 9.73 -13.89 -3.67
N ALA A 270 10.61 -12.90 -3.80
CA ALA A 270 11.59 -12.57 -2.77
C ALA A 270 10.93 -12.17 -1.46
N LEU A 271 9.92 -11.28 -1.52
CA LEU A 271 9.17 -10.86 -0.34
C LEU A 271 8.37 -12.01 0.26
N GLY A 272 7.79 -12.88 -0.56
CA GLY A 272 7.11 -14.10 -0.10
C GLY A 272 8.07 -15.05 0.62
N ALA A 273 9.25 -15.28 0.04
CA ALA A 273 10.30 -16.10 0.66
C ALA A 273 10.79 -15.49 1.99
N VAL A 274 11.06 -14.18 2.02
CA VAL A 274 11.43 -13.46 3.24
C VAL A 274 10.32 -13.59 4.30
N THR A 275 9.06 -13.43 3.91
CA THR A 275 7.93 -13.56 4.84
C THR A 275 7.83 -14.96 5.44
N LEU A 276 8.11 -16.00 4.65
CA LEU A 276 8.07 -17.40 5.11
C LEU A 276 9.29 -17.77 5.97
N LEU A 277 10.49 -17.41 5.52
CA LEU A 277 11.73 -17.86 6.15
C LEU A 277 12.09 -17.02 7.38
N LEU A 278 11.78 -15.73 7.36
CA LEU A 278 12.18 -14.75 8.37
C LEU A 278 10.99 -14.13 9.10
N SER A 279 9.83 -14.81 9.12
CA SER A 279 8.59 -14.29 9.72
C SER A 279 8.73 -13.86 11.19
N GLN A 280 9.69 -14.43 11.90
CA GLN A 280 9.97 -14.07 13.30
C GLN A 280 10.92 -12.85 13.44
N PHE A 281 11.71 -12.52 12.39
CA PHE A 281 12.77 -11.50 12.46
C PHE A 281 12.50 -10.31 11.55
N VAL A 282 11.91 -10.52 10.38
CA VAL A 282 11.70 -9.48 9.37
C VAL A 282 10.23 -9.27 9.13
N VAL A 283 9.81 -8.06 9.44
CA VAL A 283 8.42 -7.63 9.20
C VAL A 283 8.38 -6.95 7.84
N PRO A 284 7.54 -7.41 6.89
CA PRO A 284 7.41 -6.76 5.58
C PRO A 284 7.17 -5.26 5.66
N ASP A 285 6.44 -4.79 6.70
CA ASP A 285 6.17 -3.37 6.94
C ASP A 285 7.44 -2.53 7.07
N ARG A 286 8.54 -3.10 7.58
CA ARG A 286 9.84 -2.41 7.66
C ARG A 286 10.56 -2.35 6.31
N LEU A 287 10.29 -3.29 5.41
CA LEU A 287 10.90 -3.34 4.08
C LEU A 287 10.25 -2.35 3.11
N TYR A 288 8.93 -2.14 3.21
CA TYR A 288 8.21 -1.25 2.30
C TYR A 288 8.72 0.19 2.31
N PRO A 289 8.96 0.85 3.45
CA PRO A 289 9.55 2.20 3.47
C PRO A 289 10.92 2.25 2.78
N TRP A 290 11.79 1.26 2.99
CA TRP A 290 13.09 1.16 2.33
C TRP A 290 12.97 0.96 0.82
N LEU A 291 12.07 0.09 0.37
CA LEU A 291 11.80 -0.12 -1.05
C LEU A 291 11.25 1.15 -1.70
N ASN A 292 10.35 1.88 -1.01
CA ASN A 292 9.84 3.16 -1.46
C ASN A 292 10.93 4.22 -1.53
N LEU A 293 11.82 4.29 -0.52
CA LEU A 293 12.95 5.21 -0.51
C LEU A 293 13.89 4.96 -1.70
N VAL A 294 14.32 3.72 -1.89
CA VAL A 294 15.22 3.34 -2.99
C VAL A 294 14.58 3.66 -4.34
N SER A 295 13.31 3.29 -4.53
CA SER A 295 12.57 3.59 -5.76
C SER A 295 12.41 5.08 -5.97
N GLY A 296 12.07 5.84 -4.93
CA GLY A 296 11.92 7.29 -4.98
C GLY A 296 13.24 7.99 -5.36
N VAL A 297 14.34 7.63 -4.74
CA VAL A 297 15.69 8.16 -5.05
C VAL A 297 16.10 7.83 -6.48
N LEU A 298 15.86 6.61 -6.96
CA LEU A 298 16.12 6.24 -8.36
C LEU A 298 15.32 7.10 -9.32
N VAL A 299 14.06 7.34 -9.02
CA VAL A 299 13.18 8.17 -9.86
C VAL A 299 13.65 9.62 -9.87
N VAL A 300 14.01 10.20 -8.72
CA VAL A 300 14.55 11.57 -8.63
C VAL A 300 15.84 11.69 -9.45
N THR A 301 16.78 10.75 -9.29
CA THR A 301 18.06 10.79 -10.02
C THR A 301 17.86 10.72 -11.53
N ILE A 302 16.94 9.88 -12.01
CA ILE A 302 16.59 9.78 -13.44
C ILE A 302 15.94 11.07 -13.92
N GLY A 303 14.94 11.57 -13.21
CA GLY A 303 14.24 12.81 -13.56
C GLY A 303 15.19 14.01 -13.59
N ALA A 304 16.05 14.14 -12.60
CA ALA A 304 17.08 15.19 -12.53
C ALA A 304 18.11 15.08 -13.65
N SER A 305 18.56 13.86 -14.01
CA SER A 305 19.48 13.64 -15.12
C SER A 305 18.88 14.07 -16.47
N VAL A 306 17.60 13.76 -16.68
CA VAL A 306 16.85 14.18 -17.88
C VAL A 306 16.69 15.70 -17.94
N LEU A 307 16.36 16.33 -16.81
CA LEU A 307 16.20 17.77 -16.69
C LEU A 307 17.53 18.51 -16.90
N GLY A 308 18.59 18.06 -16.25
CA GLY A 308 19.94 18.61 -16.35
C GLY A 308 20.53 18.48 -17.77
N ALA A 309 20.31 17.35 -18.45
CA ALA A 309 20.72 17.19 -19.85
C ALA A 309 20.03 18.17 -20.80
N ARG A 310 18.80 18.58 -20.46
CA ARG A 310 18.05 19.57 -21.24
C ARG A 310 18.50 21.00 -20.97
N TRP A 311 18.77 21.32 -19.71
CA TRP A 311 19.25 22.64 -19.32
C TRP A 311 20.61 22.93 -19.98
N ARG A 312 21.52 21.97 -19.95
CA ARG A 312 22.83 22.09 -20.65
C ARG A 312 22.68 22.32 -22.15
N ARG A 313 21.71 21.66 -22.83
CA ARG A 313 21.47 21.88 -24.26
C ARG A 313 20.87 23.25 -24.58
N ARG A 314 20.12 23.88 -23.66
CA ARG A 314 19.60 25.23 -23.83
C ARG A 314 20.70 26.29 -23.68
N SER A 315 21.66 26.09 -22.79
CA SER A 315 22.79 27.02 -22.60
C SER A 315 23.81 26.93 -23.72
N THR A 316 24.03 25.78 -24.35
CA THR A 316 24.93 25.64 -25.51
C THR A 316 24.35 26.25 -26.81
N GLN A 317 23.03 26.29 -26.95
CA GLN A 317 22.41 26.96 -28.13
C GLN A 317 22.40 28.50 -28.04
N ALA A 318 22.74 29.08 -26.91
CA ALA A 318 22.82 30.54 -26.75
C ALA A 318 24.18 31.13 -27.11
N HIS A 319 25.21 30.31 -27.46
CA HIS A 319 26.58 30.77 -27.66
C HIS A 319 27.27 30.34 -28.98
N ASP A 320 26.56 29.74 -29.96
CA ASP A 320 27.19 29.34 -31.22
C ASP A 320 26.68 30.18 -32.40
N HIS A 321 27.39 31.31 -32.65
CA HIS A 321 27.65 31.79 -34.00
C HIS A 321 29.07 31.31 -34.36
N HIS A 322 29.14 30.52 -35.50
CA HIS A 322 30.33 30.10 -36.22
C HIS A 322 31.22 28.99 -35.59
N HIS A 323 31.09 27.77 -36.12
CA HIS A 323 32.09 27.06 -36.94
C HIS A 323 31.65 25.62 -37.24
N HIS A 324 31.71 25.24 -38.51
CA HIS A 324 31.45 23.91 -39.04
C HIS A 324 32.45 22.87 -38.45
N HIS A 325 32.01 21.89 -37.75
CA HIS A 325 32.60 20.54 -37.73
C HIS A 325 31.48 19.54 -37.44
N ASN A 326 31.28 18.63 -38.40
CA ASN A 326 30.33 17.52 -38.34
C ASN A 326 30.69 16.54 -37.21
N HIS A 327 29.99 16.63 -36.12
CA HIS A 327 29.77 15.50 -35.23
C HIS A 327 28.25 15.33 -35.04
N HIS A 328 27.70 14.36 -35.79
CA HIS A 328 26.32 13.92 -35.64
C HIS A 328 26.13 13.31 -34.25
N ALA A 329 25.97 14.12 -33.24
CA ALA A 329 25.31 13.75 -32.00
C ALA A 329 23.82 13.71 -32.27
N GLY A 330 23.29 12.59 -32.75
CA GLY A 330 21.88 12.35 -32.99
C GLY A 330 21.02 12.68 -31.78
N PRO A 331 19.73 13.00 -31.95
CA PRO A 331 18.83 13.36 -30.86
C PRO A 331 18.83 12.26 -29.81
N GLY A 332 19.09 12.65 -28.56
CA GLY A 332 19.37 11.82 -27.40
C GLY A 332 18.73 10.43 -27.44
N ARG A 333 19.55 9.44 -27.81
CA ARG A 333 19.16 8.03 -27.74
C ARG A 333 18.82 7.71 -26.29
N LEU A 334 17.64 7.13 -26.09
CA LEU A 334 17.29 6.52 -24.81
C LEU A 334 18.43 5.57 -24.40
N SER A 335 19.14 5.92 -23.34
CA SER A 335 20.17 5.01 -22.82
C SER A 335 19.50 3.74 -22.31
N ARG A 336 19.99 2.58 -22.70
CA ARG A 336 19.52 1.29 -22.15
C ARG A 336 19.61 1.27 -20.64
N ARG A 337 20.61 1.93 -20.06
CA ARG A 337 20.79 2.05 -18.60
C ARG A 337 19.62 2.82 -17.95
N SER A 338 19.18 3.94 -18.51
CA SER A 338 18.06 4.68 -17.95
C SER A 338 16.71 3.98 -18.13
N LEU A 339 16.50 3.21 -19.21
CA LEU A 339 15.34 2.35 -19.38
C LEU A 339 15.29 1.24 -18.32
N VAL A 340 16.43 0.59 -18.08
CA VAL A 340 16.55 -0.44 -17.05
C VAL A 340 16.28 0.14 -15.66
N ALA A 341 16.87 1.29 -15.34
CA ALA A 341 16.68 1.94 -14.04
C ALA A 341 15.21 2.35 -13.80
N VAL A 342 14.53 2.92 -14.83
CA VAL A 342 13.09 3.24 -14.75
C VAL A 342 12.24 1.97 -14.60
N GLY A 343 12.58 0.90 -15.32
CA GLY A 343 11.86 -0.37 -15.23
C GLY A 343 12.02 -1.02 -13.85
N ILE A 344 13.24 -1.01 -13.30
CA ILE A 344 13.51 -1.52 -11.96
C ILE A 344 12.76 -0.69 -10.91
N SER A 345 12.84 0.64 -10.96
CA SER A 345 12.15 1.49 -10.00
C SER A 345 10.63 1.32 -10.04
N GLY A 346 10.05 1.09 -11.22
CA GLY A 346 8.62 0.85 -11.42
C GLY A 346 8.14 -0.54 -10.98
N GLY A 347 9.03 -1.54 -11.00
CA GLY A 347 8.71 -2.93 -10.65
C GLY A 347 9.18 -3.37 -9.26
N LEU A 348 10.06 -2.61 -8.60
CA LEU A 348 10.68 -3.00 -7.34
C LEU A 348 9.68 -3.14 -6.18
N LEU A 349 8.57 -2.40 -6.24
CA LEU A 349 7.51 -2.48 -5.25
C LEU A 349 6.55 -3.63 -5.60
N PRO A 350 6.65 -4.78 -4.92
CA PRO A 350 5.71 -5.88 -5.13
C PRO A 350 4.31 -5.48 -4.66
N CYS A 351 3.28 -5.86 -5.40
CA CYS A 351 1.92 -5.56 -4.98
C CYS A 351 1.48 -6.49 -3.84
N PRO A 352 0.77 -5.97 -2.82
CA PRO A 352 0.27 -6.78 -1.71
C PRO A 352 -0.65 -7.91 -2.16
N SER A 353 -1.47 -7.69 -3.18
CA SER A 353 -2.42 -8.69 -3.70
C SER A 353 -1.72 -9.94 -4.22
N ALA A 354 -0.59 -9.81 -4.93
CA ALA A 354 0.18 -10.96 -5.42
C ALA A 354 0.84 -11.74 -4.27
N LEU A 355 1.29 -11.04 -3.22
CA LEU A 355 1.83 -11.68 -2.03
C LEU A 355 0.75 -12.47 -1.29
N VAL A 356 -0.47 -11.93 -1.13
CA VAL A 356 -1.60 -12.64 -0.52
C VAL A 356 -1.94 -13.90 -1.30
N VAL A 357 -1.97 -13.82 -2.65
CA VAL A 357 -2.20 -15.01 -3.51
C VAL A 357 -1.12 -16.06 -3.28
N LEU A 358 0.15 -15.65 -3.20
CA LEU A 358 1.26 -16.57 -2.96
C LEU A 358 1.15 -17.25 -1.58
N LEU A 359 0.92 -16.47 -0.52
CA LEU A 359 0.77 -17.01 0.84
C LEU A 359 -0.47 -17.89 0.98
N ALA A 360 -1.60 -17.51 0.35
CA ALA A 360 -2.80 -18.32 0.30
C ALA A 360 -2.56 -19.65 -0.44
N ALA A 361 -1.84 -19.63 -1.55
CA ALA A 361 -1.49 -20.84 -2.30
C ALA A 361 -0.60 -21.79 -1.48
N ILE A 362 0.33 -21.24 -0.69
CA ILE A 362 1.19 -22.01 0.21
C ILE A 362 0.34 -22.63 1.34
N SER A 363 -0.54 -21.86 1.98
CA SER A 363 -1.39 -22.33 3.07
C SER A 363 -2.39 -23.41 2.63
N LEU A 364 -2.82 -23.38 1.36
CA LEU A 364 -3.70 -24.38 0.76
C LEU A 364 -2.95 -25.55 0.09
N HIS A 365 -1.64 -25.63 0.22
CA HIS A 365 -0.79 -26.63 -0.43
C HIS A 365 -0.91 -26.65 -1.98
N ARG A 366 -1.17 -25.48 -2.59
CA ARG A 366 -1.35 -25.28 -4.04
C ARG A 366 -0.29 -24.35 -4.64
N VAL A 367 0.94 -24.48 -4.21
CA VAL A 367 2.04 -23.54 -4.53
C VAL A 367 2.22 -23.39 -6.04
N ALA A 368 2.25 -24.47 -6.80
CA ALA A 368 2.43 -24.43 -8.26
C ALA A 368 1.32 -23.61 -8.96
N PHE A 369 0.07 -23.76 -8.51
CA PHE A 369 -1.05 -23.00 -9.04
C PHE A 369 -0.96 -21.52 -8.65
N GLY A 370 -0.59 -21.19 -7.42
CA GLY A 370 -0.35 -19.82 -6.98
C GLY A 370 0.77 -19.13 -7.77
N LEU A 371 1.90 -19.82 -8.00
CA LEU A 371 2.98 -19.31 -8.83
C LEU A 371 2.51 -19.02 -10.26
N LEU A 372 1.73 -19.92 -10.85
CA LEU A 372 1.15 -19.75 -12.17
C LEU A 372 0.24 -18.52 -12.24
N LEU A 373 -0.60 -18.30 -11.23
CA LEU A 373 -1.47 -17.11 -11.16
C LEU A 373 -0.67 -15.81 -11.01
N VAL A 374 0.41 -15.80 -10.21
CA VAL A 374 1.29 -14.64 -10.05
C VAL A 374 1.99 -14.32 -11.38
N VAL A 375 2.47 -15.33 -12.10
CA VAL A 375 3.08 -15.15 -13.43
C VAL A 375 2.06 -14.62 -14.44
N ALA A 376 0.84 -15.16 -14.46
CA ALA A 376 -0.24 -14.69 -15.34
C ALA A 376 -0.63 -13.23 -15.03
N PHE A 377 -0.76 -12.89 -13.75
CA PHE A 377 -1.00 -11.52 -13.30
C PHE A 377 0.12 -10.58 -13.76
N SER A 378 1.38 -10.97 -13.58
CA SER A 378 2.55 -10.19 -14.02
C SER A 378 2.59 -10.04 -15.54
N ALA A 379 2.18 -11.04 -16.31
CA ALA A 379 2.04 -10.94 -17.75
C ALA A 379 0.95 -9.93 -18.15
N GLY A 380 -0.18 -9.91 -17.44
CA GLY A 380 -1.23 -8.89 -17.61
C GLY A 380 -0.71 -7.47 -17.34
N LEU A 381 0.06 -7.30 -16.29
CA LEU A 381 0.75 -6.04 -15.95
C LEU A 381 1.66 -5.59 -17.12
N ALA A 382 2.49 -6.49 -17.65
CA ALA A 382 3.38 -6.23 -18.78
C ALA A 382 2.62 -5.79 -20.03
N LEU A 383 1.55 -6.52 -20.38
CA LEU A 383 0.72 -6.21 -21.55
C LEU A 383 0.11 -4.82 -21.44
N SER A 384 -0.38 -4.45 -20.26
CA SER A 384 -0.99 -3.14 -20.05
C SER A 384 0.03 -2.01 -20.13
N ILE A 385 1.18 -2.14 -19.44
CA ILE A 385 2.25 -1.14 -19.49
C ILE A 385 2.79 -0.96 -20.91
N THR A 386 3.03 -2.07 -21.61
CA THR A 386 3.48 -2.06 -23.01
C THR A 386 2.42 -1.42 -23.91
N GLY A 387 1.14 -1.77 -23.72
CA GLY A 387 0.02 -1.20 -24.46
C GLY A 387 -0.12 0.30 -24.28
N ILE A 388 -0.08 0.79 -23.03
CA ILE A 388 -0.10 2.23 -22.73
C ILE A 388 1.09 2.93 -23.38
N GLY A 389 2.28 2.36 -23.26
CA GLY A 389 3.49 2.87 -23.88
C GLY A 389 3.39 2.93 -25.42
N LEU A 390 2.82 1.90 -26.04
CA LEU A 390 2.60 1.83 -27.47
C LEU A 390 1.57 2.87 -27.93
N VAL A 391 0.44 3.00 -27.23
CA VAL A 391 -0.57 4.03 -27.48
C VAL A 391 0.04 5.43 -27.40
N ALA A 392 0.84 5.70 -26.37
CA ALA A 392 1.53 6.99 -26.22
C ALA A 392 2.49 7.29 -27.38
N VAL A 393 3.25 6.29 -27.85
CA VAL A 393 4.17 6.42 -29.01
C VAL A 393 3.40 6.63 -30.30
N LEU A 394 2.32 5.88 -30.55
CA LEU A 394 1.49 5.98 -31.76
C LEU A 394 0.70 7.31 -31.80
N ALA A 395 0.09 7.68 -30.68
CA ALA A 395 -0.59 8.97 -30.54
C ALA A 395 0.35 10.12 -30.94
N ARG A 396 1.57 10.10 -30.38
CA ARG A 396 2.57 11.11 -30.74
C ARG A 396 2.93 11.12 -32.23
N ARG A 397 3.02 9.94 -32.89
CA ARG A 397 3.25 9.87 -34.34
C ARG A 397 2.08 10.47 -35.14
N ALA A 398 0.83 10.21 -34.71
CA ALA A 398 -0.37 10.77 -35.30
C ALA A 398 -0.42 12.30 -35.14
N PHE A 399 -0.11 12.80 -33.93
CA PHE A 399 -0.06 14.26 -33.68
C PHE A 399 1.04 14.99 -34.45
N ARG A 400 2.17 14.32 -34.78
CA ARG A 400 3.20 14.94 -35.65
C ARG A 400 2.76 15.18 -37.07
N ARG A 401 1.71 14.54 -37.58
CA ARG A 401 1.12 14.79 -38.90
C ARG A 401 0.25 16.04 -38.90
N PHE A 402 -0.20 16.51 -37.75
CA PHE A 402 -0.86 17.79 -37.59
C PHE A 402 0.22 18.76 -37.13
N SER A 403 0.63 19.70 -38.00
CA SER A 403 1.64 20.73 -37.71
C SER A 403 1.17 21.68 -36.61
N PHE A 404 1.08 21.20 -35.41
CA PHE A 404 1.00 22.04 -34.21
C PHE A 404 2.41 22.53 -33.88
N GLU A 405 2.88 23.52 -34.62
CA GLU A 405 4.05 24.33 -34.29
C GLU A 405 3.66 25.26 -33.12
N GLY A 406 3.69 24.78 -31.93
CA GLY A 406 3.37 25.56 -30.75
C GLY A 406 4.39 25.37 -29.60
N ARG A 407 4.69 26.45 -28.89
CA ARG A 407 5.50 26.47 -27.65
C ARG A 407 5.10 25.36 -26.66
N LEU A 408 3.83 24.92 -26.66
CA LEU A 408 3.30 23.84 -25.83
C LEU A 408 3.96 22.48 -26.10
N LEU A 409 4.21 22.10 -27.36
CA LEU A 409 4.87 20.84 -27.70
C LEU A 409 6.36 20.83 -27.31
N ALA A 410 7.00 21.97 -27.27
CA ALA A 410 8.37 22.14 -26.83
C ALA A 410 8.49 22.01 -25.29
N LEU A 411 7.40 22.32 -24.55
CA LEU A 411 7.33 22.23 -23.09
C LEU A 411 6.98 20.82 -22.56
N LEU A 412 6.26 20.00 -23.35
CA LEU A 412 5.84 18.65 -22.97
C LEU A 412 6.96 17.78 -22.35
N PRO A 413 8.15 17.72 -22.97
CA PRO A 413 9.21 16.89 -22.40
C PRO A 413 9.84 17.47 -21.14
N THR A 414 9.79 18.77 -20.92
CA THR A 414 10.25 19.42 -19.68
C THR A 414 9.20 19.19 -18.58
N GLY A 415 7.92 19.34 -18.92
CA GLY A 415 6.80 19.04 -18.03
C GLY A 415 6.83 17.59 -17.54
N SER A 416 7.08 16.61 -18.46
CA SER A 416 7.19 15.20 -18.05
C SER A 416 8.37 14.94 -17.12
N ALA A 417 9.53 15.60 -17.33
CA ALA A 417 10.67 15.46 -16.45
C ALA A 417 10.39 16.04 -15.05
N LEU A 418 9.68 17.18 -14.97
CA LEU A 418 9.25 17.76 -13.70
C LEU A 418 8.27 16.86 -12.96
N VAL A 419 7.31 16.25 -13.66
CA VAL A 419 6.37 15.29 -13.08
C VAL A 419 7.11 14.08 -12.50
N ILE A 420 8.14 13.58 -13.22
CA ILE A 420 8.95 12.46 -12.73
C ILE A 420 9.70 12.86 -11.46
N VAL A 421 10.35 14.02 -11.44
CA VAL A 421 11.07 14.50 -10.25
C VAL A 421 10.10 14.71 -9.08
N ALA A 422 8.97 15.37 -9.31
CA ALA A 422 7.97 15.62 -8.28
C ALA A 422 7.43 14.30 -7.69
N ALA A 423 7.10 13.32 -8.55
CA ALA A 423 6.65 12.00 -8.09
C ALA A 423 7.73 11.28 -7.26
N GLY A 424 9.00 11.33 -7.69
CA GLY A 424 10.11 10.73 -6.95
C GLY A 424 10.35 11.40 -5.59
N VAL A 425 10.30 12.73 -5.52
CA VAL A 425 10.39 13.49 -4.26
C VAL A 425 9.24 13.13 -3.33
N LEU A 426 8.02 13.05 -3.85
CA LEU A 426 6.84 12.67 -3.05
C LEU A 426 6.98 11.26 -2.47
N MET A 427 7.44 10.30 -3.29
CA MET A 427 7.72 8.93 -2.83
C MET A 427 8.77 8.90 -1.73
N THR A 428 9.87 9.63 -1.92
CA THR A 428 10.96 9.72 -0.93
C THR A 428 10.47 10.35 0.37
N ALA A 429 9.74 11.46 0.30
CA ALA A 429 9.18 12.14 1.47
C ALA A 429 8.19 11.27 2.26
N HIS A 430 7.35 10.49 1.57
CA HIS A 430 6.41 9.55 2.22
C HIS A 430 7.11 8.33 2.84
N ALA A 431 8.31 7.98 2.37
CA ALA A 431 9.06 6.86 2.92
C ALA A 431 9.82 7.21 4.22
N LEU A 432 10.25 8.45 4.40
CA LEU A 432 11.09 8.89 5.53
C LEU A 432 10.46 8.63 6.91
N PRO A 433 9.17 8.96 7.18
CA PRO A 433 8.57 8.70 8.48
C PRO A 433 8.50 7.22 8.87
N GLY A 434 8.56 6.31 7.89
CA GLY A 434 8.51 4.86 8.13
C GLY A 434 9.88 4.21 8.35
N ILE A 435 10.96 4.96 8.32
CA ILE A 435 12.35 4.47 8.43
C ILE A 435 12.96 4.85 9.80
N GLY A 436 12.39 5.88 10.45
CA GLY A 436 12.82 6.38 11.75
C GLY A 436 12.30 5.58 12.95
#